data_46ee8ba948ef3e7c499f1a3d935c332a
#
_entry.id   46ee8ba948ef3e7c499f1a3d935c332a
#
_cell.length_a   1.000
_cell.length_b   1.000
_cell.length_c   1.000
_cell.angle_alpha   90.00
_cell.angle_beta   90.00
_cell.angle_gamma   90.00
#
_symmetry.space_group_name_H-M   'P 1'
#
loop_
_entity.id
_entity.type
_entity.pdbx_description
1 polymer ?
#
loop_
_entity_poly.entity_id
_entity_poly.type
_entity_poly.pdbx_seq_one_letter_code
_entity_poly.pdbx_strand_id
1 'polypeptide(L)'
;DKAFGIVSSSGRNIYVDGMQDYRPIGAFSFLGRYRVIDFPISNMTNSDIDRIQVYINNKPRSVVEHVGTGRHYNINSKSGKLQLLFSEHNNDNDIYNTDISCYLDNMESLSRMYHPYVVIAPSYMVYSIDFDQFLHTHIDSGADVTLLYHAVDNAKEAYLTCNVLGLNRQKGVESIEPNHGNKKNQYVYMDTCVMKTELFISLIKEAKNLSSMYTLTDILNDKCETLDIRGVAHKGFFASITDFPSYYAANMALLNYKSAQELFHENWPIYTRTNDSCPTQYFNTADVKH
;
A
#
# COMPACT_ATOMS: atom_id res chain seq x y z
N ASP A 1 -14.56 -8.23 -13.69
CA ASP A 1 -13.77 -7.00 -13.42
C ASP A 1 -14.61 -5.93 -12.75
N LYS A 2 -14.73 -5.97 -11.41
CA LYS A 2 -15.50 -4.96 -10.66
C LYS A 2 -14.61 -3.79 -10.19
N ALA A 3 -13.31 -4.00 -10.09
CA ALA A 3 -12.38 -3.01 -9.57
C ALA A 3 -11.11 -2.90 -10.40
N PHE A 4 -10.50 -1.72 -10.40
CA PHE A 4 -9.12 -1.54 -10.79
C PHE A 4 -8.26 -1.25 -9.55
N GLY A 5 -6.96 -1.46 -9.67
CA GLY A 5 -6.01 -1.28 -8.59
C GLY A 5 -5.19 0.00 -8.74
N ILE A 6 -4.88 0.63 -7.62
CA ILE A 6 -3.90 1.69 -7.51
C ILE A 6 -2.82 1.26 -6.53
N VAL A 7 -1.56 1.31 -6.97
CA VAL A 7 -0.40 1.25 -6.08
C VAL A 7 0.13 2.65 -5.93
N SER A 8 0.04 3.19 -4.71
CA SER A 8 0.36 4.57 -4.41
C SER A 8 1.65 4.69 -3.62
N SER A 9 2.42 5.71 -3.90
CA SER A 9 3.48 6.16 -3.02
C SER A 9 2.89 6.81 -1.76
N SER A 10 3.71 7.03 -0.74
CA SER A 10 3.24 7.66 0.50
C SER A 10 2.52 8.99 0.23
N GLY A 11 1.39 9.18 0.85
CA GLY A 11 0.69 10.46 0.86
C GLY A 11 1.44 11.55 1.64
N ARG A 12 2.39 11.15 2.48
CA ARG A 12 3.32 12.02 3.20
C ARG A 12 4.75 11.70 2.79
N ASN A 13 5.65 12.65 2.93
CA ASN A 13 7.06 12.41 2.73
C ASN A 13 7.61 11.51 3.84
N ILE A 14 7.79 10.25 3.48
CA ILE A 14 8.58 9.32 4.24
C ILE A 14 9.97 9.30 3.62
N TYR A 15 10.98 9.59 4.39
CA TYR A 15 12.37 9.59 3.94
C TYR A 15 13.21 8.60 4.74
N VAL A 16 13.81 7.66 4.04
CA VAL A 16 14.77 6.70 4.62
C VAL A 16 16.16 7.14 4.22
N ASP A 17 16.86 7.76 5.15
CA ASP A 17 18.19 8.31 4.94
C ASP A 17 19.18 7.26 4.41
N GLY A 18 20.00 7.66 3.45
CA GLY A 18 20.98 6.80 2.81
C GLY A 18 20.43 5.78 1.81
N MET A 19 19.12 5.49 1.82
CA MET A 19 18.48 4.54 0.91
C MET A 19 17.65 5.19 -0.19
N GLN A 20 16.98 6.30 0.10
CA GLN A 20 16.12 7.02 -0.83
C GLN A 20 16.83 8.06 -1.70
N ASP A 21 18.14 8.21 -1.59
CA ASP A 21 18.90 9.18 -2.39
C ASP A 21 18.72 8.96 -3.90
N TYR A 22 18.54 7.71 -4.30
CA TYR A 22 18.45 7.32 -5.72
C TYR A 22 17.20 6.55 -6.09
N ARG A 23 16.39 6.12 -5.12
CA ARG A 23 15.22 5.28 -5.37
C ARG A 23 14.11 5.47 -4.35
N PRO A 24 12.82 5.36 -4.75
CA PRO A 24 11.71 5.35 -3.80
C PRO A 24 11.67 4.02 -3.01
N ILE A 25 10.94 4.00 -1.89
CA ILE A 25 10.83 2.82 -1.01
C ILE A 25 10.34 1.59 -1.77
N GLY A 26 9.38 1.75 -2.67
CA GLY A 26 8.88 0.64 -3.48
C GLY A 26 9.94 -0.11 -4.27
N ALA A 27 11.06 0.55 -4.58
CA ALA A 27 12.20 -0.04 -5.27
C ALA A 27 13.29 -0.60 -4.34
N PHE A 28 13.08 -0.56 -3.01
CA PHE A 28 14.04 -1.16 -2.07
C PHE A 28 14.09 -2.67 -2.24
N SER A 29 15.30 -3.21 -2.19
CA SER A 29 15.52 -4.65 -2.16
C SER A 29 14.93 -5.24 -0.88
N PHE A 30 14.22 -6.34 -1.01
CA PHE A 30 13.58 -7.01 0.11
C PHE A 30 13.88 -8.51 0.07
N LEU A 31 14.42 -9.04 1.17
CA LEU A 31 14.88 -10.45 1.27
C LEU A 31 15.85 -10.89 0.17
N GLY A 32 16.65 -9.98 -0.37
CA GLY A 32 17.62 -10.27 -1.42
C GLY A 32 17.03 -10.64 -2.79
N ARG A 33 15.72 -10.81 -2.91
CA ARG A 33 15.05 -11.25 -4.13
C ARG A 33 14.02 -10.26 -4.66
N TYR A 34 13.16 -9.76 -3.77
CA TYR A 34 12.01 -8.91 -4.10
C TYR A 34 12.36 -7.43 -4.11
N ARG A 35 11.44 -6.62 -4.66
CA ARG A 35 11.28 -5.21 -4.34
C ARG A 35 9.99 -5.05 -3.53
N VAL A 36 9.94 -4.05 -2.66
CA VAL A 36 8.76 -3.83 -1.80
C VAL A 36 7.48 -3.68 -2.61
N ILE A 37 7.54 -3.03 -3.77
CA ILE A 37 6.40 -2.85 -4.69
C ILE A 37 5.84 -4.17 -5.26
N ASP A 38 6.61 -5.24 -5.25
CA ASP A 38 6.16 -6.54 -5.76
C ASP A 38 4.97 -7.10 -4.97
N PHE A 39 4.87 -6.78 -3.68
CA PHE A 39 3.81 -7.28 -2.80
C PHE A 39 2.43 -6.72 -3.16
N PRO A 40 2.19 -5.40 -3.20
CA PRO A 40 0.88 -4.89 -3.59
C PRO A 40 0.49 -5.27 -5.02
N ILE A 41 1.40 -5.26 -5.97
CA ILE A 41 1.10 -5.66 -7.35
C ILE A 41 0.72 -7.14 -7.41
N SER A 42 1.47 -8.03 -6.75
CA SER A 42 1.18 -9.47 -6.72
C SER A 42 -0.15 -9.77 -6.03
N ASN A 43 -0.47 -9.08 -4.93
CA ASN A 43 -1.77 -9.22 -4.27
C ASN A 43 -2.91 -8.84 -5.21
N MET A 44 -2.76 -7.78 -6.01
CA MET A 44 -3.76 -7.36 -6.98
C MET A 44 -3.94 -8.40 -8.08
N THR A 45 -2.85 -8.86 -8.68
CA THR A 45 -2.93 -9.84 -9.77
C THR A 45 -3.45 -11.20 -9.32
N ASN A 46 -3.09 -11.65 -8.12
CA ASN A 46 -3.64 -12.85 -7.51
C ASN A 46 -5.14 -12.72 -7.15
N SER A 47 -5.64 -11.51 -7.06
CA SER A 47 -7.06 -11.20 -6.78
C SER A 47 -7.86 -10.87 -8.07
N ASP A 48 -7.35 -11.24 -9.24
CA ASP A 48 -7.96 -10.96 -10.54
C ASP A 48 -8.16 -9.46 -10.84
N ILE A 49 -7.36 -8.59 -10.21
CA ILE A 49 -7.29 -7.17 -10.53
C ILE A 49 -6.19 -6.97 -11.56
N ASP A 50 -6.56 -6.98 -12.83
CA ASP A 50 -5.63 -6.92 -13.97
C ASP A 50 -5.35 -5.49 -14.46
N ARG A 51 -6.20 -4.53 -14.12
CA ARG A 51 -5.99 -3.11 -14.44
C ARG A 51 -5.37 -2.43 -13.23
N ILE A 52 -4.09 -2.10 -13.32
CA ILE A 52 -3.31 -1.55 -12.20
C ILE A 52 -2.63 -0.26 -12.65
N GLN A 53 -2.84 0.80 -11.89
CA GLN A 53 -2.13 2.06 -12.01
C GLN A 53 -1.12 2.18 -10.87
N VAL A 54 0.14 2.40 -11.22
CA VAL A 54 1.23 2.62 -10.27
C VAL A 54 1.63 4.10 -10.31
N TYR A 55 1.41 4.80 -9.21
CA TYR A 55 1.72 6.23 -9.08
C TYR A 55 3.09 6.43 -8.44
N ILE A 56 3.93 7.23 -9.07
CA ILE A 56 5.32 7.45 -8.67
C ILE A 56 5.55 8.96 -8.57
N ASN A 57 5.85 9.45 -7.37
CA ASN A 57 6.01 10.88 -7.12
C ASN A 57 7.41 11.39 -7.45
N ASN A 58 8.44 10.58 -7.21
CA ASN A 58 9.84 11.01 -7.41
C ASN A 58 10.75 9.85 -7.78
N LYS A 59 11.91 10.15 -8.33
CA LYS A 59 13.00 9.19 -8.65
C LYS A 59 12.48 7.91 -9.34
N PRO A 60 11.77 8.02 -10.46
CA PRO A 60 10.98 6.92 -11.03
C PRO A 60 11.83 5.81 -11.64
N ARG A 61 13.08 6.08 -12.01
CA ARG A 61 13.90 5.21 -12.84
C ARG A 61 13.96 3.76 -12.33
N SER A 62 14.26 3.57 -11.06
CA SER A 62 14.42 2.22 -10.48
C SER A 62 13.11 1.44 -10.45
N VAL A 63 11.97 2.10 -10.23
CA VAL A 63 10.65 1.47 -10.31
C VAL A 63 10.30 1.13 -11.75
N VAL A 64 10.53 2.05 -12.69
CA VAL A 64 10.29 1.82 -14.12
C VAL A 64 11.11 0.63 -14.64
N GLU A 65 12.39 0.57 -14.29
CA GLU A 65 13.28 -0.52 -14.68
C GLU A 65 12.82 -1.87 -14.10
N HIS A 66 12.36 -1.89 -12.85
CA HIS A 66 11.93 -3.13 -12.19
C HIS A 66 10.56 -3.58 -12.67
N VAL A 67 9.57 -2.71 -12.64
CA VAL A 67 8.17 -3.04 -13.00
C VAL A 67 8.02 -3.24 -14.51
N GLY A 68 8.66 -2.40 -15.31
CA GLY A 68 8.64 -2.46 -16.77
C GLY A 68 7.20 -2.49 -17.31
N THR A 69 6.91 -3.48 -18.14
CA THR A 69 5.56 -3.69 -18.71
C THR A 69 4.64 -4.54 -17.82
N GLY A 70 5.10 -4.99 -16.66
CA GLY A 70 4.34 -5.81 -15.73
C GLY A 70 4.16 -7.28 -16.11
N ARG A 71 4.80 -7.75 -17.17
CA ARG A 71 4.63 -9.13 -17.67
C ARG A 71 4.95 -10.20 -16.63
N HIS A 72 5.93 -9.95 -15.78
CA HIS A 72 6.34 -10.93 -14.75
C HIS A 72 5.36 -11.02 -13.57
N TYR A 73 4.37 -10.14 -13.46
CA TYR A 73 3.32 -10.22 -12.45
C TYR A 73 2.11 -11.05 -12.85
N ASN A 74 2.20 -11.83 -13.92
CA ASN A 74 1.12 -12.68 -14.40
C ASN A 74 -0.16 -11.92 -14.78
N ILE A 75 -0.04 -10.70 -15.26
CA ILE A 75 -1.17 -9.90 -15.74
C ILE A 75 -1.68 -10.48 -17.05
N ASN A 76 -3.00 -10.65 -17.16
CA ASN A 76 -3.63 -11.11 -18.37
C ASN A 76 -3.33 -10.15 -19.54
N SER A 77 -2.59 -10.61 -20.54
CA SER A 77 -2.13 -9.76 -21.64
C SER A 77 -3.25 -9.30 -22.60
N LYS A 78 -4.43 -9.92 -22.53
CA LYS A 78 -5.57 -9.57 -23.40
C LYS A 78 -6.45 -8.48 -22.79
N SER A 79 -6.72 -8.54 -21.49
CA SER A 79 -7.63 -7.63 -20.77
C SER A 79 -6.90 -6.71 -19.79
N GLY A 80 -5.79 -7.17 -19.26
CA GLY A 80 -5.03 -6.50 -18.22
C GLY A 80 -4.08 -5.42 -18.76
N LYS A 81 -3.75 -4.47 -17.89
CA LYS A 81 -2.76 -3.43 -18.17
C LYS A 81 -2.18 -2.90 -16.87
N LEU A 82 -0.86 -2.89 -16.77
CA LEU A 82 -0.16 -2.13 -15.74
C LEU A 82 0.33 -0.81 -16.37
N GLN A 83 -0.03 0.30 -15.75
CA GLN A 83 0.30 1.64 -16.20
C GLN A 83 1.11 2.36 -15.13
N LEU A 84 2.26 2.87 -15.51
CA LEU A 84 3.10 3.73 -14.65
C LEU A 84 2.69 5.18 -14.87
N LEU A 85 2.37 5.88 -13.80
CA LEU A 85 1.91 7.27 -13.80
C LEU A 85 2.82 8.12 -12.92
N PHE A 86 3.21 9.27 -13.41
CA PHE A 86 4.20 10.13 -12.78
C PHE A 86 3.58 11.45 -12.36
N SER A 87 4.16 12.06 -11.33
CA SER A 87 3.87 13.46 -11.01
C SER A 87 4.61 14.37 -11.99
N GLU A 88 3.89 15.28 -12.61
CA GLU A 88 4.46 16.25 -13.56
C GLU A 88 5.14 17.42 -12.84
N HIS A 89 4.71 17.73 -11.64
CA HIS A 89 5.18 18.85 -10.84
C HIS A 89 6.03 18.35 -9.67
N ASN A 90 7.35 18.31 -9.86
CA ASN A 90 8.29 18.16 -8.76
C ASN A 90 8.46 19.53 -8.11
N ASN A 91 7.68 19.80 -7.07
CA ASN A 91 7.88 20.99 -6.27
C ASN A 91 9.18 20.84 -5.47
N ASP A 92 9.98 21.90 -5.40
CA ASP A 92 11.19 21.95 -4.56
C ASP A 92 10.86 21.74 -3.06
N ASN A 93 9.62 22.00 -2.68
CA ASN A 93 9.13 21.73 -1.35
C ASN A 93 8.27 20.46 -1.37
N ASP A 94 8.82 19.41 -0.78
CA ASP A 94 8.20 18.09 -0.70
C ASP A 94 6.81 18.05 -0.02
N ILE A 95 6.45 19.05 0.76
CA ILE A 95 5.13 19.15 1.41
C ILE A 95 3.98 19.12 0.39
N TYR A 96 4.22 19.59 -0.83
CA TYR A 96 3.24 19.64 -1.90
C TYR A 96 3.25 18.39 -2.80
N ASN A 97 4.21 17.49 -2.62
CA ASN A 97 4.33 16.24 -3.37
C ASN A 97 3.50 15.14 -2.72
N THR A 98 2.18 15.33 -2.66
CA THR A 98 1.22 14.40 -2.05
C THR A 98 0.71 13.38 -3.07
N ASP A 99 0.04 12.33 -2.58
CA ASP A 99 -0.69 11.38 -3.42
C ASP A 99 -1.81 12.08 -4.22
N ILE A 100 -2.55 12.99 -3.58
CA ILE A 100 -3.59 13.80 -4.25
C ILE A 100 -2.99 14.59 -5.41
N SER A 101 -1.84 15.21 -5.25
CA SER A 101 -1.15 15.93 -6.32
C SER A 101 -0.84 15.01 -7.51
N CYS A 102 -0.34 13.81 -7.24
CA CYS A 102 -0.06 12.83 -8.28
C CYS A 102 -1.32 12.33 -9.00
N TYR A 103 -2.41 12.13 -8.28
CA TYR A 103 -3.71 11.77 -8.87
C TYR A 103 -4.25 12.88 -9.77
N LEU A 104 -4.12 14.14 -9.35
CA LEU A 104 -4.56 15.29 -10.14
C LEU A 104 -3.79 15.45 -11.44
N ASP A 105 -2.47 15.26 -11.40
CA ASP A 105 -1.62 15.29 -12.60
C ASP A 105 -2.01 14.20 -13.61
N ASN A 106 -2.63 13.13 -13.14
CA ASN A 106 -3.04 11.97 -13.94
C ASN A 106 -4.57 11.80 -14.03
N MET A 107 -5.35 12.87 -13.81
CA MET A 107 -6.82 12.80 -13.76
C MET A 107 -7.43 12.26 -15.07
N GLU A 108 -6.82 12.51 -16.21
CA GLU A 108 -7.28 11.96 -17.49
C GLU A 108 -7.24 10.43 -17.48
N SER A 109 -6.15 9.84 -16.98
CA SER A 109 -6.01 8.38 -16.86
C SER A 109 -7.01 7.78 -15.87
N LEU A 110 -7.27 8.47 -14.76
CA LEU A 110 -8.29 8.06 -13.79
C LEU A 110 -9.71 8.12 -14.37
N SER A 111 -10.04 9.21 -15.07
CA SER A 111 -11.38 9.42 -15.65
C SER A 111 -11.73 8.43 -16.76
N ARG A 112 -10.73 7.79 -17.35
CA ARG A 112 -10.92 6.73 -18.35
C ARG A 112 -11.22 5.35 -17.75
N MET A 113 -11.12 5.19 -16.43
CA MET A 113 -11.44 3.93 -15.75
C MET A 113 -12.96 3.76 -15.69
N TYR A 114 -13.43 2.64 -16.21
CA TYR A 114 -14.86 2.28 -16.25
C TYR A 114 -15.27 1.33 -15.12
N HIS A 115 -14.31 0.88 -14.31
CA HIS A 115 -14.55 0.00 -13.17
C HIS A 115 -15.31 0.74 -12.07
N PRO A 116 -16.37 0.15 -11.50
CA PRO A 116 -17.17 0.83 -10.48
C PRO A 116 -16.43 1.05 -9.16
N TYR A 117 -15.41 0.23 -8.87
CA TYR A 117 -14.64 0.31 -7.63
C TYR A 117 -13.15 0.50 -7.89
N VAL A 118 -12.47 1.09 -6.92
CA VAL A 118 -11.02 1.21 -6.86
C VAL A 118 -10.49 0.61 -5.57
N VAL A 119 -9.44 -0.21 -5.69
CA VAL A 119 -8.66 -0.73 -4.56
C VAL A 119 -7.33 0.00 -4.55
N ILE A 120 -7.00 0.65 -3.44
CA ILE A 120 -5.76 1.43 -3.29
C ILE A 120 -4.88 0.73 -2.25
N ALA A 121 -3.64 0.48 -2.61
CA ALA A 121 -2.63 -0.11 -1.72
C ALA A 121 -1.31 0.66 -1.80
N PRO A 122 -0.53 0.73 -0.70
CA PRO A 122 0.72 1.45 -0.67
C PRO A 122 1.87 0.65 -1.26
N SER A 123 2.84 1.34 -1.85
CA SER A 123 4.08 0.75 -2.38
C SER A 123 5.15 0.48 -1.32
N TYR A 124 4.93 0.85 -0.06
CA TYR A 124 5.92 0.80 1.03
C TYR A 124 5.51 -0.10 2.20
N MET A 125 4.48 -0.91 2.03
CA MET A 125 4.04 -1.88 3.03
C MET A 125 4.12 -3.30 2.47
N VAL A 126 4.44 -4.25 3.35
CA VAL A 126 4.60 -5.66 3.02
C VAL A 126 3.55 -6.47 3.77
N TYR A 127 2.64 -7.08 3.05
CA TYR A 127 1.60 -7.97 3.55
C TYR A 127 1.01 -8.80 2.41
N SER A 128 0.27 -9.83 2.78
CA SER A 128 -0.48 -10.68 1.86
C SER A 128 -1.97 -10.52 2.13
N ILE A 129 -2.77 -10.34 1.09
CA ILE A 129 -4.22 -10.18 1.18
C ILE A 129 -4.89 -10.60 -0.12
N ASP A 130 -6.08 -11.20 0.01
CA ASP A 130 -7.02 -11.39 -1.09
C ASP A 130 -7.91 -10.13 -1.23
N PHE A 131 -7.61 -9.33 -2.22
CA PHE A 131 -8.38 -8.11 -2.51
C PHE A 131 -9.77 -8.39 -3.08
N ASP A 132 -10.01 -9.56 -3.69
CA ASP A 132 -11.36 -9.92 -4.13
C ASP A 132 -12.27 -10.14 -2.92
N GLN A 133 -11.81 -10.85 -1.91
CA GLN A 133 -12.52 -11.01 -0.65
C GLN A 133 -12.73 -9.67 0.07
N PHE A 134 -11.72 -8.80 0.08
CA PHE A 134 -11.81 -7.46 0.65
C PHE A 134 -12.86 -6.58 -0.06
N LEU A 135 -12.89 -6.62 -1.39
CA LEU A 135 -13.88 -5.94 -2.21
C LEU A 135 -15.29 -6.47 -1.95
N HIS A 136 -15.48 -7.79 -1.89
CA HIS A 136 -16.77 -8.38 -1.56
C HIS A 136 -17.26 -7.95 -0.17
N THR A 137 -16.38 -7.96 0.82
CA THR A 137 -16.71 -7.47 2.17
C THR A 137 -17.18 -6.01 2.14
N HIS A 138 -16.54 -5.18 1.34
CA HIS A 138 -16.96 -3.78 1.15
C HIS A 138 -18.34 -3.68 0.52
N ILE A 139 -18.57 -4.39 -0.58
CA ILE A 139 -19.86 -4.36 -1.31
C ILE A 139 -21.00 -4.84 -0.41
N ASP A 140 -20.81 -5.94 0.29
CA ASP A 140 -21.82 -6.54 1.16
C ASP A 140 -22.14 -5.65 2.37
N SER A 141 -21.17 -4.89 2.86
CA SER A 141 -21.37 -3.96 3.97
C SER A 141 -22.23 -2.76 3.61
N GLY A 142 -22.25 -2.37 2.34
CA GLY A 142 -22.89 -1.13 1.87
C GLY A 142 -22.20 0.15 2.32
N ALA A 143 -20.98 0.06 2.90
CA ALA A 143 -20.21 1.22 3.31
C ALA A 143 -19.77 2.08 2.11
N ASP A 144 -19.53 3.35 2.35
CA ASP A 144 -18.96 4.26 1.34
C ASP A 144 -17.48 3.98 1.10
N VAL A 145 -16.73 3.75 2.19
CA VAL A 145 -15.30 3.43 2.17
C VAL A 145 -15.00 2.32 3.18
N THR A 146 -14.14 1.39 2.80
CA THR A 146 -13.61 0.37 3.72
C THR A 146 -12.10 0.51 3.81
N LEU A 147 -11.58 0.61 5.04
CA LEU A 147 -10.17 0.73 5.36
C LEU A 147 -9.64 -0.58 5.93
N LEU A 148 -8.45 -0.98 5.49
CA LEU A 148 -7.74 -2.13 6.03
C LEU A 148 -6.86 -1.70 7.20
N TYR A 149 -6.92 -2.40 8.33
CA TYR A 149 -6.07 -2.14 9.48
C TYR A 149 -5.46 -3.41 10.06
N HIS A 150 -4.34 -3.24 10.75
CA HIS A 150 -3.68 -4.32 11.48
C HIS A 150 -3.63 -3.97 12.96
N ALA A 151 -4.16 -4.85 13.81
CA ALA A 151 -4.10 -4.69 15.25
C ALA A 151 -2.69 -5.02 15.76
N VAL A 152 -2.07 -4.09 16.47
CA VAL A 152 -0.72 -4.24 17.03
C VAL A 152 -0.74 -4.01 18.55
N ASP A 153 0.26 -4.57 19.22
CA ASP A 153 0.44 -4.45 20.67
C ASP A 153 1.75 -3.76 21.09
N ASN A 154 2.45 -3.18 20.11
CA ASN A 154 3.75 -2.52 20.27
C ASN A 154 3.79 -1.10 19.68
N ALA A 155 2.63 -0.45 19.58
CA ALA A 155 2.52 0.86 18.93
C ALA A 155 3.22 2.02 19.69
N LYS A 156 3.70 1.82 20.91
CA LYS A 156 4.54 2.78 21.62
C LYS A 156 5.96 2.87 21.06
N GLU A 157 6.44 1.79 20.47
CA GLU A 157 7.84 1.63 20.05
C GLU A 157 7.96 1.48 18.53
N ALA A 158 6.91 0.97 17.87
CA ALA A 158 6.85 0.73 16.45
C ALA A 158 5.68 1.46 15.78
N TYR A 159 5.69 1.55 14.47
CA TYR A 159 4.64 2.21 13.67
C TYR A 159 4.42 3.69 14.00
N LEU A 160 5.44 4.38 14.51
CA LEU A 160 5.35 5.79 14.93
C LEU A 160 5.13 6.76 13.76
N THR A 161 5.44 6.35 12.55
CA THR A 161 5.21 7.11 11.31
C THR A 161 3.92 6.74 10.61
N CYS A 162 3.19 5.74 11.12
CA CYS A 162 1.91 5.30 10.59
C CYS A 162 0.74 6.07 11.22
N ASN A 163 -0.41 6.01 10.54
CA ASN A 163 -1.67 6.45 11.12
C ASN A 163 -2.35 5.29 11.85
N VAL A 164 -3.20 5.62 12.81
CA VAL A 164 -4.01 4.68 13.58
C VAL A 164 -5.48 5.05 13.47
N LEU A 165 -6.35 4.03 13.49
CA LEU A 165 -7.79 4.21 13.39
C LEU A 165 -8.42 4.27 14.79
N GLY A 166 -9.30 5.24 14.99
CA GLY A 166 -10.30 5.21 16.05
C GLY A 166 -11.52 4.43 15.54
N LEU A 167 -11.82 3.28 16.15
CA LEU A 167 -12.95 2.44 15.76
C LEU A 167 -14.02 2.42 16.84
N ASN A 168 -15.28 2.50 16.45
CA ASN A 168 -16.41 2.23 17.33
C ASN A 168 -16.66 0.71 17.46
N ARG A 169 -17.65 0.33 18.28
CA ARG A 169 -17.99 -1.08 18.52
C ARG A 169 -18.43 -1.84 17.27
N GLN A 170 -18.95 -1.15 16.28
CA GLN A 170 -19.45 -1.70 15.02
C GLN A 170 -18.42 -1.64 13.88
N LYS A 171 -17.16 -1.34 14.21
CA LYS A 171 -16.06 -1.15 13.25
C LYS A 171 -16.21 0.06 12.33
N GLY A 172 -17.07 1.02 12.67
CA GLY A 172 -17.08 2.34 12.06
C GLY A 172 -15.83 3.12 12.43
N VAL A 173 -15.23 3.78 11.46
CA VAL A 173 -14.03 4.60 11.64
C VAL A 173 -14.45 6.00 12.08
N GLU A 174 -14.03 6.40 13.28
CA GLU A 174 -14.32 7.71 13.86
C GLU A 174 -13.18 8.71 13.64
N SER A 175 -11.96 8.21 13.49
CA SER A 175 -10.77 9.06 13.26
C SER A 175 -9.64 8.29 12.57
N ILE A 176 -8.80 9.02 11.84
CA ILE A 176 -7.54 8.55 11.28
C ILE A 176 -6.47 9.54 11.71
N GLU A 177 -5.67 9.18 12.68
CA GLU A 177 -4.70 10.08 13.31
C GLU A 177 -3.29 9.49 13.30
N PRO A 178 -2.24 10.33 13.33
CA PRO A 178 -0.88 9.84 13.50
C PRO A 178 -0.72 9.05 14.79
N ASN A 179 0.10 8.00 14.76
CA ASN A 179 0.49 7.28 15.97
C ASN A 179 1.45 8.13 16.81
N HIS A 180 1.00 8.64 17.93
CA HIS A 180 1.81 9.45 18.84
C HIS A 180 2.65 8.64 19.86
N GLY A 181 2.60 7.30 19.80
CA GLY A 181 3.36 6.41 20.68
C GLY A 181 2.88 6.39 22.14
N ASN A 182 1.69 6.88 22.46
CA ASN A 182 1.16 6.95 23.82
C ASN A 182 0.33 5.73 24.24
N LYS A 183 -0.12 4.90 23.31
CA LYS A 183 -0.87 3.68 23.56
C LYS A 183 -0.15 2.46 23.00
N LYS A 184 -0.13 1.36 23.77
CA LYS A 184 0.49 0.09 23.37
C LYS A 184 -0.32 -0.60 22.27
N ASN A 185 -1.63 -0.71 22.46
CA ASN A 185 -2.54 -1.37 21.55
C ASN A 185 -3.19 -0.34 20.61
N GLN A 186 -3.00 -0.50 19.31
CA GLN A 186 -3.54 0.38 18.29
C GLN A 186 -3.99 -0.42 17.08
N TYR A 187 -4.87 0.20 16.27
CA TYR A 187 -5.28 -0.27 14.97
C TYR A 187 -4.54 0.52 13.89
N VAL A 188 -3.43 -0.02 13.41
CA VAL A 188 -2.60 0.67 12.40
C VAL A 188 -3.30 0.63 11.06
N TYR A 189 -3.55 1.81 10.49
CA TYR A 189 -4.08 1.92 9.14
C TYR A 189 -3.02 1.48 8.13
N MET A 190 -3.38 0.55 7.27
CA MET A 190 -2.47 -0.04 6.28
C MET A 190 -2.42 0.76 4.97
N ASP A 191 -2.88 2.01 4.97
CA ASP A 191 -2.98 2.87 3.78
C ASP A 191 -3.67 2.17 2.58
N THR A 192 -4.51 1.22 2.89
CA THR A 192 -5.22 0.35 1.96
C THR A 192 -6.72 0.53 2.14
N CYS A 193 -7.40 0.86 1.05
CA CYS A 193 -8.84 1.11 1.08
C CYS A 193 -9.52 0.69 -0.21
N VAL A 194 -10.84 0.56 -0.13
CA VAL A 194 -11.72 0.33 -1.27
C VAL A 194 -12.91 1.29 -1.21
N MET A 195 -13.29 1.82 -2.34
CA MET A 195 -14.45 2.71 -2.50
C MET A 195 -14.93 2.70 -3.95
N LYS A 196 -16.09 3.31 -4.20
CA LYS A 196 -16.54 3.57 -5.57
C LYS A 196 -15.60 4.55 -6.27
N THR A 197 -15.33 4.30 -7.54
CA THR A 197 -14.45 5.14 -8.38
C THR A 197 -14.94 6.58 -8.44
N GLU A 198 -16.25 6.80 -8.55
CA GLU A 198 -16.85 8.14 -8.55
C GLU A 198 -16.58 8.89 -7.25
N LEU A 199 -16.72 8.22 -6.10
CA LEU A 199 -16.42 8.80 -4.80
C LEU A 199 -14.93 9.18 -4.70
N PHE A 200 -14.04 8.30 -5.12
CA PHE A 200 -12.60 8.55 -5.14
C PHE A 200 -12.25 9.82 -5.94
N ILE A 201 -12.78 9.94 -7.16
CA ILE A 201 -12.54 11.13 -8.00
C ILE A 201 -13.10 12.39 -7.33
N SER A 202 -14.27 12.32 -6.70
CA SER A 202 -14.86 13.47 -6.00
C SER A 202 -14.02 13.89 -4.78
N LEU A 203 -13.49 12.94 -4.02
CA LEU A 203 -12.62 13.20 -2.88
C LEU A 203 -11.30 13.87 -3.29
N ILE A 204 -10.71 13.45 -4.41
CA ILE A 204 -9.49 14.08 -4.95
C ILE A 204 -9.76 15.55 -5.28
N LYS A 205 -10.86 15.84 -5.96
CA LYS A 205 -11.23 17.22 -6.34
C LYS A 205 -11.54 18.10 -5.13
N GLU A 206 -12.21 17.53 -4.13
CA GLU A 206 -12.50 18.24 -2.88
C GLU A 206 -11.22 18.52 -2.09
N ALA A 207 -10.33 17.54 -1.95
CA ALA A 207 -9.04 17.72 -1.27
C ALA A 207 -8.20 18.84 -1.89
N LYS A 208 -8.16 18.92 -3.23
CA LYS A 208 -7.50 20.01 -3.95
C LYS A 208 -8.03 21.40 -3.56
N ASN A 209 -9.35 21.52 -3.41
CA ASN A 209 -9.99 22.79 -3.07
C ASN A 209 -9.75 23.21 -1.62
N LEU A 210 -9.51 22.23 -0.72
CA LEU A 210 -9.26 22.49 0.69
C LEU A 210 -7.81 22.91 0.96
N SER A 211 -6.85 22.18 0.42
CA SER A 211 -5.42 22.47 0.59
C SER A 211 -4.56 21.71 -0.40
N SER A 212 -3.53 22.38 -0.91
CA SER A 212 -2.49 21.74 -1.75
C SER A 212 -1.59 20.75 -0.98
N MET A 213 -1.68 20.70 0.34
CA MET A 213 -0.94 19.79 1.21
C MET A 213 -1.76 18.54 1.62
N TYR A 214 -3.04 18.48 1.26
CA TYR A 214 -3.90 17.36 1.63
C TYR A 214 -3.46 16.06 0.96
N THR A 215 -3.51 15.00 1.76
CA THR A 215 -3.41 13.61 1.31
C THR A 215 -4.79 12.97 1.25
N LEU A 216 -4.90 11.81 0.62
CA LEU A 216 -6.14 11.03 0.65
C LEU A 216 -6.56 10.67 2.09
N THR A 217 -5.61 10.35 2.94
CA THR A 217 -5.87 10.09 4.36
C THR A 217 -6.46 11.29 5.08
N ASP A 218 -5.99 12.51 4.78
CA ASP A 218 -6.51 13.73 5.39
C ASP A 218 -7.98 13.97 5.01
N ILE A 219 -8.34 13.84 3.73
CA ILE A 219 -9.74 14.01 3.31
C ILE A 219 -10.63 12.90 3.86
N LEU A 220 -10.16 11.65 3.95
CA LEU A 220 -10.91 10.56 4.56
C LEU A 220 -11.17 10.82 6.06
N ASN A 221 -10.18 11.34 6.78
CA ASN A 221 -10.36 11.72 8.18
C ASN A 221 -11.43 12.81 8.34
N ASP A 222 -11.41 13.83 7.49
CA ASP A 222 -12.44 14.90 7.50
C ASP A 222 -13.84 14.35 7.22
N LYS A 223 -13.94 13.25 6.49
CA LYS A 223 -15.22 12.64 6.09
C LYS A 223 -15.74 11.57 7.05
N CYS A 224 -15.04 11.27 8.14
CA CYS A 224 -15.47 10.22 9.08
C CYS A 224 -16.87 10.43 9.66
N GLU A 225 -17.33 11.70 9.80
CA GLU A 225 -18.67 12.01 10.31
C GLU A 225 -19.75 12.00 9.23
N THR A 226 -19.41 12.15 7.96
CA THR A 226 -20.37 12.32 6.86
C THR A 226 -20.49 11.11 5.96
N LEU A 227 -19.45 10.29 5.84
CA LEU A 227 -19.42 9.05 5.10
C LEU A 227 -19.45 7.84 6.04
N ASP A 228 -20.05 6.75 5.57
CA ASP A 228 -19.96 5.46 6.24
C ASP A 228 -18.60 4.83 5.92
N ILE A 229 -17.62 5.04 6.80
CA ILE A 229 -16.27 4.49 6.69
C ILE A 229 -16.12 3.38 7.70
N ARG A 230 -15.79 2.17 7.25
CA ARG A 230 -15.64 0.99 8.09
C ARG A 230 -14.23 0.42 8.02
N GLY A 231 -13.80 -0.22 9.12
CA GLY A 231 -12.53 -0.91 9.21
C GLY A 231 -12.68 -2.43 9.05
N VAL A 232 -11.76 -3.03 8.33
CA VAL A 232 -11.60 -4.49 8.20
C VAL A 232 -10.22 -4.88 8.72
N ALA A 233 -10.18 -5.89 9.59
CA ALA A 233 -8.94 -6.36 10.19
C ALA A 233 -8.15 -7.26 9.23
N HIS A 234 -6.89 -6.93 9.02
CA HIS A 234 -5.92 -7.81 8.36
C HIS A 234 -5.34 -8.83 9.35
N LYS A 235 -5.11 -10.04 8.87
CA LYS A 235 -4.44 -11.11 9.61
C LYS A 235 -3.20 -11.57 8.85
N GLY A 236 -2.18 -11.97 9.59
CA GLY A 236 -0.92 -12.43 9.04
C GLY A 236 0.21 -11.39 9.19
N PHE A 237 1.31 -11.59 8.49
CA PHE A 237 2.46 -10.71 8.57
C PHE A 237 2.13 -9.33 7.99
N PHE A 238 2.58 -8.29 8.70
CA PHE A 238 2.48 -6.90 8.26
C PHE A 238 3.74 -6.13 8.63
N ALA A 239 4.29 -5.39 7.68
CA ALA A 239 5.36 -4.43 7.91
C ALA A 239 5.12 -3.15 7.10
N SER A 240 5.35 -2.01 7.75
CA SER A 240 5.38 -0.70 7.09
C SER A 240 6.83 -0.21 7.07
N ILE A 241 7.35 0.05 5.88
CA ILE A 241 8.74 0.49 5.70
C ILE A 241 8.74 2.01 5.60
N THR A 242 9.11 2.66 6.70
CA THR A 242 9.07 4.12 6.83
C THR A 242 10.40 4.72 7.28
N ASP A 243 11.30 3.89 7.79
CA ASP A 243 12.64 4.24 8.22
C ASP A 243 13.58 3.03 8.10
N PHE A 244 14.88 3.23 8.36
CA PHE A 244 15.83 2.13 8.30
C PHE A 244 15.56 1.06 9.37
N PRO A 245 15.23 1.38 10.63
CA PRO A 245 14.88 0.36 11.63
C PRO A 245 13.70 -0.51 11.22
N SER A 246 12.64 0.04 10.65
CA SER A 246 11.47 -0.73 10.19
C SER A 246 11.82 -1.62 8.99
N TYR A 247 12.64 -1.13 8.06
CA TYR A 247 13.16 -1.91 6.94
C TYR A 247 13.99 -3.10 7.42
N TYR A 248 14.95 -2.85 8.31
CA TYR A 248 15.81 -3.88 8.87
C TYR A 248 14.98 -4.93 9.65
N ALA A 249 14.10 -4.46 10.54
CA ALA A 249 13.25 -5.34 11.34
C ALA A 249 12.34 -6.23 10.48
N ALA A 250 11.78 -5.71 9.40
CA ALA A 250 10.94 -6.48 8.48
C ALA A 250 11.73 -7.61 7.79
N ASN A 251 12.94 -7.31 7.29
CA ASN A 251 13.81 -8.32 6.69
C ASN A 251 14.21 -9.39 7.72
N MET A 252 14.59 -8.98 8.93
CA MET A 252 15.01 -9.91 9.99
C MET A 252 13.85 -10.78 10.49
N ALA A 253 12.65 -10.23 10.63
CA ALA A 253 11.48 -10.98 11.06
C ALA A 253 11.13 -12.14 10.11
N LEU A 254 11.33 -11.94 8.81
CA LEU A 254 11.03 -12.95 7.78
C LEU A 254 12.11 -14.01 7.60
N LEU A 255 13.22 -13.92 8.31
CA LEU A 255 14.16 -15.05 8.47
C LEU A 255 13.57 -16.15 9.34
N ASN A 256 12.61 -15.82 10.20
CA ASN A 256 11.88 -16.80 10.97
C ASN A 256 10.86 -17.52 10.08
N TYR A 257 10.91 -18.85 10.06
CA TYR A 257 10.07 -19.68 9.20
C TYR A 257 8.57 -19.45 9.43
N LYS A 258 8.13 -19.31 10.69
CA LYS A 258 6.72 -19.10 11.02
C LYS A 258 6.21 -17.76 10.48
N SER A 259 6.99 -16.70 10.66
CA SER A 259 6.65 -15.37 10.11
C SER A 259 6.63 -15.37 8.58
N ALA A 260 7.57 -16.07 7.95
CA ALA A 260 7.62 -16.23 6.51
C ALA A 260 6.39 -16.98 5.96
N GLN A 261 5.90 -18.00 6.67
CA GLN A 261 4.68 -18.72 6.30
C GLN A 261 3.41 -17.85 6.38
N GLU A 262 3.39 -16.84 7.23
CA GLU A 262 2.27 -15.89 7.32
C GLU A 262 2.21 -14.93 6.13
N LEU A 263 3.31 -14.75 5.40
CA LEU A 263 3.40 -13.87 4.23
C LEU A 263 3.42 -14.67 2.91
N PHE A 264 4.22 -15.73 2.86
CA PHE A 264 4.41 -16.54 1.66
C PHE A 264 3.57 -17.80 1.74
N HIS A 265 2.46 -17.81 1.00
CA HIS A 265 1.56 -18.96 0.91
C HIS A 265 1.78 -19.71 -0.39
N GLU A 266 1.66 -21.04 -0.36
CA GLU A 266 1.88 -21.91 -1.52
C GLU A 266 1.03 -21.51 -2.73
N ASN A 267 -0.22 -21.11 -2.49
CA ASN A 267 -1.17 -20.71 -3.53
C ASN A 267 -1.26 -19.19 -3.76
N TRP A 268 -0.34 -18.42 -3.16
CA TRP A 268 -0.32 -16.97 -3.26
C TRP A 268 1.08 -16.44 -3.60
N PRO A 269 1.53 -16.65 -4.84
CA PRO A 269 2.90 -16.32 -5.24
C PRO A 269 3.13 -14.82 -5.23
N ILE A 270 4.29 -14.40 -4.74
CA ILE A 270 4.78 -13.03 -4.90
C ILE A 270 5.70 -13.01 -6.11
N TYR A 271 5.25 -12.35 -7.16
CA TYR A 271 5.98 -12.22 -8.41
C TYR A 271 7.06 -11.15 -8.30
N THR A 272 8.17 -11.35 -8.99
CA THR A 272 9.25 -10.38 -9.11
C THR A 272 9.93 -10.52 -10.47
N ARG A 273 10.70 -9.53 -10.87
CA ARG A 273 11.39 -9.53 -12.17
C ARG A 273 12.55 -10.52 -12.25
N THR A 274 13.07 -10.98 -11.14
CA THR A 274 14.22 -11.88 -11.12
C THR A 274 13.82 -13.33 -11.40
N ASN A 275 14.70 -14.06 -12.08
CA ASN A 275 14.62 -15.52 -12.26
C ASN A 275 15.41 -16.28 -11.18
N ASP A 276 15.88 -15.59 -10.16
CA ASP A 276 16.66 -16.17 -9.08
C ASP A 276 15.85 -17.20 -8.28
N SER A 277 16.55 -18.10 -7.62
CA SER A 277 15.95 -19.06 -6.70
C SER A 277 15.23 -18.36 -5.55
N CYS A 278 14.34 -19.09 -4.86
CA CYS A 278 13.70 -18.56 -3.66
C CYS A 278 14.74 -18.08 -2.64
N PRO A 279 14.40 -17.07 -1.81
CA PRO A 279 15.27 -16.65 -0.73
C PRO A 279 15.67 -17.83 0.15
N THR A 280 16.92 -17.86 0.55
CA THR A 280 17.43 -18.87 1.47
C THR A 280 16.70 -18.77 2.80
N GLN A 281 16.19 -19.87 3.29
CA GLN A 281 15.58 -19.97 4.61
C GLN A 281 16.42 -20.91 5.49
N TYR A 282 16.61 -20.52 6.73
CA TYR A 282 17.31 -21.32 7.73
C TYR A 282 16.28 -21.86 8.73
N PHE A 283 16.31 -23.16 8.93
CA PHE A 283 15.54 -23.75 10.02
C PHE A 283 16.20 -23.43 11.36
N ASN A 284 15.43 -23.45 12.46
CA ASN A 284 15.91 -23.10 13.80
C ASN A 284 17.11 -23.94 14.28
N THR A 285 17.37 -25.06 13.63
CA THR A 285 18.52 -25.96 13.93
C THR A 285 19.72 -25.71 13.02
N ALA A 286 19.64 -24.76 12.08
CA ALA A 286 20.75 -24.48 11.17
C ALA A 286 21.88 -23.74 11.92
N ASP A 287 23.06 -24.34 11.95
CA ASP A 287 24.30 -23.71 12.45
C ASP A 287 25.13 -23.29 11.23
N VAL A 288 25.08 -21.98 10.93
CA VAL A 288 25.81 -21.41 9.79
C VAL A 288 27.05 -20.71 10.33
N LYS A 289 28.23 -21.25 10.03
CA LYS A 289 29.53 -20.64 10.33
C LYS A 289 30.12 -20.02 9.08
N HIS A 290 30.58 -18.77 9.22
CA HIS A 290 31.36 -18.07 8.20
C HIS A 290 32.82 -18.47 8.28
#